data_5f049198cc68515484be14ac49018569
#
_entry.id   5f049198cc68515484be14ac49018569
#
_cell.length_a   1.000
_cell.length_b   1.000
_cell.length_c   1.000
_cell.angle_alpha   90.00
_cell.angle_beta   90.00
_cell.angle_gamma   90.00
#
_symmetry.space_group_name_H-M   'P 1'
#
loop_
_entity.id
_entity.type
_entity.pdbx_description
1 polymer ?
#
loop_
_entity_poly.entity_id
_entity_poly.type
_entity_poly.pdbx_seq_one_letter_code
_entity_poly.pdbx_strand_id
1 'polypeptide(L)'
;MALRILREFRTLDAAGPLSIEALTLEMLVQATRLDVMRDRNPPRWLQQAREVIHEQFLESPSLSSIAELVGVHAAHLAKMFRRHYGCTVGDYVRMLRLDYSAKLLAQFDKSLSTIALVAGFYDQSHFAHLFKLRFGVTPGDFRVDLRRKQVSVTVKKEGASPD
;
A
#
# COMPACT_ATOMS: atom_id res chain seq x y z
N MET A 1 14.71 34.44 -4.57
CA MET A 1 14.87 34.05 -5.99
C MET A 1 14.09 34.98 -6.93
N ALA A 2 12.80 35.16 -6.78
CA ALA A 2 11.98 36.09 -7.61
C ALA A 2 12.57 37.53 -7.69
N LEU A 3 13.12 38.05 -6.58
CA LEU A 3 13.78 39.35 -6.52
C LEU A 3 15.09 39.44 -7.34
N ARG A 4 15.79 38.31 -7.56
CA ARG A 4 16.99 38.26 -8.43
C ARG A 4 16.60 38.33 -9.90
N ILE A 5 15.54 37.65 -10.31
CA ILE A 5 15.00 37.71 -11.68
C ILE A 5 14.58 39.13 -12.01
N LEU A 6 13.88 39.82 -11.07
CA LEU A 6 13.46 41.23 -11.26
C LEU A 6 14.66 42.21 -11.32
N ARG A 7 15.78 41.89 -10.62
CA ARG A 7 17.00 42.72 -10.68
C ARG A 7 17.70 42.54 -12.04
N GLU A 8 17.82 41.29 -12.54
CA GLU A 8 18.43 41.01 -13.85
C GLU A 8 17.61 41.60 -15.01
N PHE A 9 16.29 41.64 -14.87
CA PHE A 9 15.41 42.32 -15.88
C PHE A 9 15.66 43.83 -15.97
N ARG A 10 16.24 44.44 -14.93
CA ARG A 10 16.56 45.91 -14.92
C ARG A 10 17.96 46.23 -15.42
N THR A 11 18.86 45.28 -15.44
CA THR A 11 20.22 45.40 -16.00
C THR A 11 20.22 44.81 -17.41
N LEU A 12 19.86 45.59 -18.42
CA LEU A 12 19.90 45.26 -19.85
C LEU A 12 21.36 45.16 -20.34
N ASP A 13 22.10 44.15 -19.92
CA ASP A 13 23.37 43.81 -20.54
C ASP A 13 23.25 42.55 -21.44
N ALA A 14 24.28 42.26 -22.24
CA ALA A 14 24.26 41.14 -23.17
C ALA A 14 24.14 39.75 -22.48
N ALA A 15 24.37 39.66 -21.16
CA ALA A 15 24.26 38.45 -20.38
C ALA A 15 22.87 38.29 -19.71
N GLY A 16 22.04 39.34 -19.66
CA GLY A 16 20.74 39.34 -19.02
C GLY A 16 19.80 38.23 -19.47
N PRO A 17 19.64 37.94 -20.78
CA PRO A 17 18.79 36.84 -21.24
C PRO A 17 19.25 35.50 -20.76
N LEU A 18 20.55 35.21 -20.77
CA LEU A 18 21.13 33.94 -20.28
C LEU A 18 20.95 33.77 -18.75
N SER A 19 21.10 34.87 -18.00
CA SER A 19 20.87 34.86 -16.54
C SER A 19 19.42 34.58 -16.19
N ILE A 20 18.47 35.13 -16.95
CA ILE A 20 17.03 34.89 -16.77
C ILE A 20 16.70 33.43 -17.09
N GLU A 21 17.24 32.87 -18.17
CA GLU A 21 17.04 31.45 -18.54
C GLU A 21 17.60 30.51 -17.50
N ALA A 22 18.80 30.75 -16.99
CA ALA A 22 19.42 29.97 -15.92
C ALA A 22 18.60 30.02 -14.63
N LEU A 23 18.13 31.21 -14.22
CA LEU A 23 17.30 31.34 -13.02
C LEU A 23 15.91 30.71 -13.19
N THR A 24 15.36 30.72 -14.40
CA THR A 24 14.09 30.05 -14.71
C THR A 24 14.22 28.53 -14.63
N LEU A 25 15.29 27.98 -15.19
CA LEU A 25 15.63 26.55 -15.10
C LEU A 25 15.88 26.12 -13.63
N GLU A 26 16.58 26.94 -12.86
CA GLU A 26 16.79 26.67 -11.44
C GLU A 26 15.48 26.69 -10.66
N MET A 27 14.57 27.63 -10.94
CA MET A 27 13.21 27.64 -10.36
C MET A 27 12.41 26.39 -10.72
N LEU A 28 12.46 25.93 -11.98
CA LEU A 28 11.79 24.70 -12.41
C LEU A 28 12.37 23.46 -11.69
N VAL A 29 13.68 23.37 -11.56
CA VAL A 29 14.35 22.30 -10.82
C VAL A 29 13.97 22.33 -9.33
N GLN A 30 13.91 23.51 -8.71
CA GLN A 30 13.47 23.64 -7.32
C GLN A 30 11.98 23.30 -7.15
N ALA A 31 11.11 23.74 -8.06
CA ALA A 31 9.70 23.40 -8.07
C ALA A 31 9.47 21.88 -8.17
N THR A 32 10.17 21.21 -9.10
CA THR A 32 10.10 19.74 -9.23
C THR A 32 10.65 19.02 -8.02
N ARG A 33 11.73 19.51 -7.37
CA ARG A 33 12.25 18.96 -6.12
C ARG A 33 11.27 19.13 -4.96
N LEU A 34 10.60 20.27 -4.86
CA LEU A 34 9.56 20.51 -3.83
C LEU A 34 8.33 19.62 -4.04
N ASP A 35 7.93 19.37 -5.29
CA ASP A 35 6.85 18.45 -5.63
C ASP A 35 7.22 17.00 -5.26
N VAL A 36 8.43 16.57 -5.57
CA VAL A 36 8.96 15.25 -5.19
C VAL A 36 9.10 15.10 -3.66
N MET A 37 9.45 16.18 -2.94
CA MET A 37 9.54 16.17 -1.47
C MET A 37 8.15 16.21 -0.79
N ARG A 38 7.18 16.95 -1.37
CA ARG A 38 5.77 16.94 -0.90
C ARG A 38 5.10 15.60 -1.13
N ASP A 39 5.54 14.83 -2.13
CA ASP A 39 4.96 13.56 -2.51
C ASP A 39 5.48 12.37 -1.69
N ARG A 40 6.47 12.56 -0.80
CA ARG A 40 7.01 11.49 0.04
C ARG A 40 6.07 11.06 1.16
N ASN A 41 5.23 11.95 1.65
CA ASN A 41 4.25 11.63 2.71
C ASN A 41 2.83 11.71 2.12
N PRO A 42 2.04 10.63 2.23
CA PRO A 42 0.66 10.66 1.78
C PRO A 42 -0.13 11.74 2.55
N PRO A 43 -1.00 12.51 1.88
CA PRO A 43 -1.88 13.47 2.52
C PRO A 43 -2.69 12.82 3.64
N ARG A 44 -3.06 13.59 4.67
CA ARG A 44 -3.84 13.07 5.82
C ARG A 44 -5.11 12.33 5.41
N TRP A 45 -5.88 12.88 4.48
CA TRP A 45 -7.08 12.24 3.98
C TRP A 45 -6.80 10.88 3.31
N LEU A 46 -5.63 10.71 2.66
CA LEU A 46 -5.24 9.46 2.04
C LEU A 46 -4.78 8.42 3.07
N GLN A 47 -4.18 8.86 4.18
CA GLN A 47 -3.88 8.02 5.33
C GLN A 47 -5.18 7.54 5.99
N GLN A 48 -6.15 8.45 6.21
CA GLN A 48 -7.48 8.10 6.69
C GLN A 48 -8.20 7.10 5.78
N ALA A 49 -8.15 7.30 4.45
CA ALA A 49 -8.69 6.34 3.49
C ALA A 49 -8.08 4.94 3.68
N ARG A 50 -6.76 4.85 3.89
CA ARG A 50 -6.09 3.58 4.17
C ARG A 50 -6.53 2.96 5.48
N GLU A 51 -6.72 3.76 6.52
CA GLU A 51 -7.24 3.29 7.84
C GLU A 51 -8.65 2.72 7.70
N VAL A 52 -9.56 3.43 7.03
CA VAL A 52 -10.91 2.93 6.70
C VAL A 52 -10.84 1.59 5.95
N ILE A 53 -9.96 1.46 4.98
CA ILE A 53 -9.78 0.20 4.25
C ILE A 53 -9.30 -0.91 5.21
N HIS A 54 -8.36 -0.63 6.12
CA HIS A 54 -7.89 -1.61 7.10
C HIS A 54 -8.96 -2.07 8.08
N GLU A 55 -9.89 -1.20 8.44
CA GLU A 55 -11.00 -1.53 9.34
C GLU A 55 -12.11 -2.31 8.62
N GLN A 56 -12.38 -2.01 7.35
CA GLN A 56 -13.55 -2.49 6.63
C GLN A 56 -13.21 -3.45 5.46
N PHE A 57 -11.98 -3.96 5.32
CA PHE A 57 -11.58 -4.77 4.16
C PHE A 57 -12.40 -6.04 3.96
N LEU A 58 -13.01 -6.59 5.01
CA LEU A 58 -13.92 -7.75 4.93
C LEU A 58 -15.28 -7.37 4.36
N GLU A 59 -15.78 -6.16 4.61
CA GLU A 59 -17.08 -5.67 4.19
C GLU A 59 -17.14 -5.26 2.72
N SER A 60 -15.99 -5.32 2.01
CA SER A 60 -15.87 -4.91 0.60
C SER A 60 -16.28 -3.45 0.34
N PRO A 61 -15.71 -2.47 1.05
CA PRO A 61 -16.06 -1.09 0.86
C PRO A 61 -15.84 -0.65 -0.59
N SER A 62 -16.79 0.07 -1.16
CA SER A 62 -16.65 0.61 -2.51
C SER A 62 -15.67 1.78 -2.53
N LEU A 63 -15.01 1.99 -3.68
CA LEU A 63 -14.13 3.16 -3.85
C LEU A 63 -14.89 4.47 -3.58
N SER A 64 -16.16 4.52 -3.97
CA SER A 64 -17.02 5.70 -3.78
C SER A 64 -17.33 5.96 -2.31
N SER A 65 -17.67 4.91 -1.53
CA SER A 65 -17.94 5.07 -0.10
C SER A 65 -16.71 5.51 0.69
N ILE A 66 -15.53 4.97 0.37
CA ILE A 66 -14.27 5.41 0.99
C ILE A 66 -13.97 6.88 0.64
N ALA A 67 -14.15 7.26 -0.64
CA ALA A 67 -13.90 8.62 -1.10
C ALA A 67 -14.83 9.64 -0.42
N GLU A 68 -16.08 9.28 -0.23
CA GLU A 68 -17.09 10.09 0.48
C GLU A 68 -16.70 10.30 1.94
N LEU A 69 -16.30 9.24 2.65
CA LEU A 69 -15.85 9.32 4.05
C LEU A 69 -14.66 10.26 4.25
N VAL A 70 -13.74 10.34 3.28
CA VAL A 70 -12.57 11.21 3.38
C VAL A 70 -12.72 12.55 2.63
N GLY A 71 -13.91 12.84 2.10
CA GLY A 71 -14.26 14.13 1.50
C GLY A 71 -13.58 14.41 0.16
N VAL A 72 -13.34 13.39 -0.68
CA VAL A 72 -12.70 13.54 -1.99
C VAL A 72 -13.51 12.83 -3.07
N HIS A 73 -13.22 13.15 -4.34
CA HIS A 73 -13.82 12.43 -5.47
C HIS A 73 -13.16 11.05 -5.67
N ALA A 74 -13.95 10.01 -6.00
CA ALA A 74 -13.46 8.63 -6.16
C ALA A 74 -12.31 8.51 -7.16
N ALA A 75 -12.36 9.20 -8.29
CA ALA A 75 -11.28 9.20 -9.28
C ALA A 75 -9.97 9.82 -8.73
N HIS A 76 -10.09 10.84 -7.87
CA HIS A 76 -8.94 11.45 -7.21
C HIS A 76 -8.33 10.48 -6.18
N LEU A 77 -9.17 9.84 -5.36
CA LEU A 77 -8.73 8.80 -4.44
C LEU A 77 -7.98 7.68 -5.18
N ALA A 78 -8.56 7.12 -6.26
CA ALA A 78 -7.92 6.04 -7.03
C ALA A 78 -6.54 6.43 -7.57
N LYS A 79 -6.43 7.63 -8.17
CA LYS A 79 -5.17 8.16 -8.69
C LYS A 79 -4.11 8.34 -7.61
N MET A 80 -4.47 8.99 -6.49
CA MET A 80 -3.54 9.28 -5.40
C MET A 80 -3.15 8.03 -4.64
N PHE A 81 -4.08 7.09 -4.44
CA PHE A 81 -3.81 5.81 -3.79
C PHE A 81 -2.77 5.01 -4.59
N ARG A 82 -2.98 4.88 -5.91
CA ARG A 82 -2.01 4.20 -6.78
C ARG A 82 -0.64 4.88 -6.81
N ARG A 83 -0.61 6.22 -6.80
CA ARG A 83 0.64 7.01 -6.81
C ARG A 83 1.44 6.80 -5.52
N HIS A 84 0.79 6.79 -4.35
CA HIS A 84 1.48 6.70 -3.06
C HIS A 84 1.74 5.26 -2.59
N TYR A 85 0.81 4.34 -2.86
CA TYR A 85 0.91 2.95 -2.38
C TYR A 85 1.28 1.93 -3.46
N GLY A 86 1.45 2.36 -4.72
CA GLY A 86 1.92 1.52 -5.82
C GLY A 86 0.90 0.51 -6.36
N CYS A 87 -0.32 0.46 -5.79
CA CYS A 87 -1.37 -0.49 -6.17
C CYS A 87 -2.75 0.18 -6.18
N THR A 88 -3.75 -0.47 -6.77
CA THR A 88 -5.13 0.00 -6.68
C THR A 88 -5.71 -0.27 -5.30
N VAL A 89 -6.79 0.45 -4.93
CA VAL A 89 -7.56 0.17 -3.69
C VAL A 89 -8.05 -1.28 -3.66
N GLY A 90 -8.54 -1.80 -4.79
CA GLY A 90 -9.00 -3.19 -4.89
C GLY A 90 -7.88 -4.21 -4.68
N ASP A 91 -6.69 -3.97 -5.23
CA ASP A 91 -5.53 -4.83 -5.00
C ASP A 91 -5.08 -4.78 -3.54
N TYR A 92 -5.13 -3.60 -2.93
CA TYR A 92 -4.79 -3.41 -1.53
C TYR A 92 -5.75 -4.17 -0.59
N VAL A 93 -7.06 -4.07 -0.81
CA VAL A 93 -8.08 -4.86 -0.10
C VAL A 93 -7.83 -6.36 -0.26
N ARG A 94 -7.55 -6.79 -1.49
CA ARG A 94 -7.25 -8.21 -1.79
C ARG A 94 -6.02 -8.70 -1.04
N MET A 95 -4.99 -7.87 -0.94
CA MET A 95 -3.77 -8.15 -0.19
C MET A 95 -4.07 -8.33 1.31
N LEU A 96 -4.86 -7.44 1.92
CA LEU A 96 -5.27 -7.55 3.32
C LEU A 96 -6.07 -8.83 3.59
N ARG A 97 -6.97 -9.21 2.68
CA ARG A 97 -7.74 -10.46 2.78
C ARG A 97 -6.86 -11.70 2.73
N LEU A 98 -5.84 -11.69 1.87
CA LEU A 98 -4.87 -12.78 1.80
C LEU A 98 -4.03 -12.88 3.08
N ASP A 99 -3.57 -11.75 3.63
CA ASP A 99 -2.83 -11.72 4.89
C ASP A 99 -3.70 -12.18 6.08
N TYR A 100 -4.97 -11.79 6.09
CA TYR A 100 -5.94 -12.27 7.07
C TYR A 100 -6.20 -13.79 6.93
N SER A 101 -6.36 -14.29 5.71
CA SER A 101 -6.55 -15.73 5.46
C SER A 101 -5.35 -16.56 5.91
N ALA A 102 -4.12 -16.04 5.76
CA ALA A 102 -2.91 -16.71 6.27
C ALA A 102 -2.93 -16.84 7.80
N LYS A 103 -3.43 -15.81 8.52
CA LYS A 103 -3.63 -15.89 9.97
C LYS A 103 -4.69 -16.93 10.35
N LEU A 104 -5.80 -17.01 9.61
CA LEU A 104 -6.84 -18.01 9.83
C LEU A 104 -6.34 -19.42 9.58
N LEU A 105 -5.50 -19.65 8.56
CA LEU A 105 -4.86 -20.95 8.29
C LEU A 105 -3.95 -21.40 9.43
N ALA A 106 -3.32 -20.47 10.13
CA ALA A 106 -2.45 -20.74 11.27
C ALA A 106 -3.22 -21.08 12.56
N GLN A 107 -4.38 -20.46 12.76
CA GLN A 107 -5.11 -20.50 14.03
C GLN A 107 -6.26 -21.52 14.05
N PHE A 108 -6.84 -21.86 12.91
CA PHE A 108 -8.08 -22.63 12.84
C PHE A 108 -7.98 -23.84 11.93
N ASP A 109 -8.58 -24.96 12.36
CA ASP A 109 -8.71 -26.18 11.56
C ASP A 109 -10.02 -26.18 10.73
N LYS A 110 -10.33 -25.03 10.13
CA LYS A 110 -11.48 -24.88 9.24
C LYS A 110 -11.14 -25.33 7.81
N SER A 111 -12.16 -25.70 7.04
CA SER A 111 -11.97 -26.02 5.63
C SER A 111 -11.42 -24.80 4.84
N LEU A 112 -10.72 -25.07 3.74
CA LEU A 112 -10.20 -23.98 2.89
C LEU A 112 -11.33 -23.14 2.28
N SER A 113 -12.48 -23.76 1.97
CA SER A 113 -13.67 -23.06 1.50
C SER A 113 -14.22 -22.10 2.55
N THR A 114 -14.31 -22.55 3.82
CA THR A 114 -14.74 -21.69 4.92
C THR A 114 -13.79 -20.51 5.13
N ILE A 115 -12.48 -20.75 5.08
CA ILE A 115 -11.48 -19.69 5.23
C ILE A 115 -11.57 -18.70 4.07
N ALA A 116 -11.72 -19.17 2.82
CA ALA A 116 -11.92 -18.30 1.68
C ALA A 116 -13.13 -17.37 1.87
N LEU A 117 -14.27 -17.92 2.27
CA LEU A 117 -15.49 -17.16 2.50
C LEU A 117 -15.34 -16.12 3.62
N VAL A 118 -14.79 -16.53 4.77
CA VAL A 118 -14.57 -15.66 5.93
C VAL A 118 -13.56 -14.55 5.61
N ALA A 119 -12.57 -14.82 4.74
CA ALA A 119 -11.62 -13.83 4.27
C ALA A 119 -12.18 -12.92 3.16
N GLY A 120 -13.45 -13.07 2.76
CA GLY A 120 -14.14 -12.22 1.79
C GLY A 120 -13.90 -12.59 0.33
N PHE A 121 -13.49 -13.84 0.04
CA PHE A 121 -13.40 -14.36 -1.33
C PHE A 121 -14.71 -15.04 -1.72
N TYR A 122 -15.08 -14.89 -2.99
CA TYR A 122 -16.30 -15.49 -3.53
C TYR A 122 -16.22 -17.01 -3.60
N ASP A 123 -15.06 -17.55 -4.00
CA ASP A 123 -14.84 -18.98 -4.14
C ASP A 123 -13.43 -19.40 -3.72
N GLN A 124 -13.30 -20.71 -3.42
CA GLN A 124 -12.04 -21.32 -2.97
C GLN A 124 -10.97 -21.35 -4.05
N SER A 125 -11.33 -21.53 -5.32
CA SER A 125 -10.39 -21.67 -6.43
C SER A 125 -9.68 -20.35 -6.70
N HIS A 126 -10.43 -19.27 -6.77
CA HIS A 126 -9.91 -17.90 -6.90
C HIS A 126 -9.03 -17.53 -5.70
N PHE A 127 -9.47 -17.83 -4.48
CA PHE A 127 -8.66 -17.66 -3.27
C PHE A 127 -7.33 -18.41 -3.37
N ALA A 128 -7.36 -19.72 -3.68
CA ALA A 128 -6.16 -20.55 -3.75
C ALA A 128 -5.17 -20.06 -4.81
N HIS A 129 -5.66 -19.61 -5.96
CA HIS A 129 -4.84 -19.04 -7.02
C HIS A 129 -4.13 -17.76 -6.55
N LEU A 130 -4.86 -16.79 -5.98
CA LEU A 130 -4.30 -15.54 -5.49
C LEU A 130 -3.35 -15.73 -4.31
N PHE A 131 -3.68 -16.67 -3.42
CA PHE A 131 -2.83 -17.03 -2.29
C PHE A 131 -1.49 -17.58 -2.78
N LYS A 132 -1.51 -18.50 -3.77
CA LYS A 132 -0.29 -19.04 -4.37
C LYS A 132 0.54 -17.97 -5.06
N LEU A 133 -0.09 -17.02 -5.76
CA LEU A 133 0.62 -15.89 -6.38
C LEU A 133 1.33 -15.01 -5.34
N ARG A 134 0.71 -14.81 -4.16
CA ARG A 134 1.27 -13.96 -3.11
C ARG A 134 2.32 -14.64 -2.25
N PHE A 135 2.08 -15.89 -1.83
CA PHE A 135 2.91 -16.60 -0.86
C PHE A 135 3.80 -17.69 -1.48
N GLY A 136 3.67 -17.94 -2.79
CA GLY A 136 4.46 -18.95 -3.51
C GLY A 136 3.99 -20.40 -3.33
N VAL A 137 3.11 -20.67 -2.36
CA VAL A 137 2.59 -22.00 -2.01
C VAL A 137 1.07 -21.99 -1.94
N THR A 138 0.44 -23.16 -2.08
CA THR A 138 -1.01 -23.27 -1.94
C THR A 138 -1.44 -23.06 -0.47
N PRO A 139 -2.69 -22.65 -0.19
CA PRO A 139 -3.20 -22.54 1.19
C PRO A 139 -3.09 -23.85 1.98
N GLY A 140 -3.24 -25.02 1.31
CA GLY A 140 -3.10 -26.34 1.91
C GLY A 140 -1.67 -26.62 2.35
N ASP A 141 -0.71 -26.42 1.45
CA ASP A 141 0.72 -26.60 1.74
C ASP A 141 1.18 -25.66 2.85
N PHE A 142 0.75 -24.38 2.78
CA PHE A 142 1.04 -23.38 3.80
C PHE A 142 0.58 -23.83 5.20
N ARG A 143 -0.62 -24.38 5.32
CA ARG A 143 -1.13 -24.95 6.57
C ARG A 143 -0.28 -26.12 7.07
N VAL A 144 0.10 -27.04 6.18
CA VAL A 144 0.94 -28.18 6.55
C VAL A 144 2.31 -27.74 7.07
N ASP A 145 2.93 -26.76 6.40
CA ASP A 145 4.23 -26.22 6.79
C ASP A 145 4.18 -25.52 8.15
N LEU A 146 3.11 -24.76 8.43
CA LEU A 146 2.91 -24.15 9.74
C LEU A 146 2.80 -25.21 10.86
N ARG A 147 2.03 -26.27 10.65
CA ARG A 147 1.87 -27.36 11.64
C ARG A 147 3.19 -28.06 11.90
N ARG A 148 3.98 -28.35 10.88
CA ARG A 148 5.32 -28.94 11.02
C ARG A 148 6.24 -28.07 11.87
N LYS A 149 6.24 -26.76 11.64
CA LYS A 149 7.05 -25.80 12.42
C LYS A 149 6.60 -25.73 13.89
N GLN A 150 5.31 -25.75 14.16
CA GLN A 150 4.77 -25.74 15.53
C GLN A 150 5.17 -26.99 16.31
N VAL A 151 5.05 -28.19 15.72
CA VAL A 151 5.47 -29.44 16.33
C VAL A 151 6.97 -29.46 16.65
N SER A 152 7.81 -28.97 15.74
CA SER A 152 9.27 -28.89 15.93
C SER A 152 9.67 -27.95 17.08
N VAL A 153 8.92 -26.89 17.32
CA VAL A 153 9.18 -25.94 18.42
C VAL A 153 8.76 -26.52 19.76
N THR A 154 7.64 -27.27 19.82
CA THR A 154 7.14 -27.88 21.05
C THR A 154 8.07 -29.01 21.53
N VAL A 155 8.54 -29.89 20.63
CA VAL A 155 9.48 -30.96 20.94
C VAL A 155 10.80 -30.42 21.48
N LYS A 156 11.29 -29.28 20.93
CA LYS A 156 12.55 -28.68 21.40
C LYS A 156 12.42 -28.03 22.79
N LYS A 157 11.21 -27.68 23.21
CA LYS A 157 10.94 -27.05 24.51
C LYS A 157 10.75 -28.10 25.62
N GLU A 158 10.25 -29.28 25.31
CA GLU A 158 10.09 -30.40 26.26
C GLU A 158 11.38 -31.20 26.50
N GLY A 159 12.32 -31.18 25.54
CA GLY A 159 13.62 -31.84 25.65
C GLY A 159 14.69 -31.07 26.43
N ALA A 160 14.40 -29.88 26.94
CA ALA A 160 15.31 -29.03 27.71
C ALA A 160 14.86 -28.93 29.18
N SER A 161 14.59 -30.07 29.84
CA SER A 161 14.48 -30.10 31.30
C SER A 161 15.88 -30.42 31.84
N PRO A 162 16.51 -29.55 32.63
CA PRO A 162 17.76 -29.89 33.31
C PRO A 162 17.44 -30.72 34.55
N ASP A 163 18.15 -31.81 34.70
CA ASP A 163 18.40 -32.47 35.98
C ASP A 163 19.11 -31.52 36.95
#